data_32c9da9e4449bebeef6f79effe76b56b
#
_entry.id   32c9da9e4449bebeef6f79effe76b56b
#
_cell.length_a   1.000
_cell.length_b   1.000
_cell.length_c   1.000
_cell.angle_alpha   90.00
_cell.angle_beta   90.00
_cell.angle_gamma   90.00
#
_symmetry.space_group_name_H-M   'P 1'
#
loop_
_entity.id
_entity.type
_entity.pdbx_description
1 polymer ?
#
loop_
_entity_poly.entity_id
_entity_poly.type
_entity_poly.pdbx_seq_one_letter_code
_entity_poly.pdbx_strand_id
1 'polypeptide(L)'
;MSIDPARAAGRRAMMLGRLTSEHRTTLSVIEHAPEDKLDFAPHPQSRPFRILALHIYQAGIWFVTIMESGKVDLVSRTDSSPEPKTKEELITRCDVLNRQVANRVQALPHEDLARIIEFPGYGPFPAVTYLGWHIDHLIHHRGQLTVYLRLMGAKVPQVYGPSLDYPMTPPGG
;
A
#
# COMPACT_ATOMS: atom_id res chain seq x y z
N MET A 1 -4.49 21.52 12.08
CA MET A 1 -3.81 22.42 11.13
C MET A 1 -4.64 22.47 9.85
N SER A 2 -5.09 23.64 9.40
CA SER A 2 -5.74 23.81 8.09
C SER A 2 -4.70 23.81 6.98
N ILE A 3 -5.09 23.37 5.78
CA ILE A 3 -4.30 23.44 4.56
C ILE A 3 -5.14 24.13 3.48
N ASP A 4 -4.52 24.96 2.68
CA ASP A 4 -5.15 25.57 1.52
C ASP A 4 -5.49 24.50 0.45
N PRO A 5 -6.67 24.55 -0.22
CA PRO A 5 -7.09 23.56 -1.20
C PRO A 5 -6.12 23.36 -2.38
N ALA A 6 -5.52 24.45 -2.91
CA ALA A 6 -4.55 24.34 -4.00
C ALA A 6 -3.26 23.64 -3.53
N ARG A 7 -2.85 23.91 -2.29
CA ARG A 7 -1.70 23.22 -1.66
C ARG A 7 -1.99 21.75 -1.41
N ALA A 8 -3.22 21.41 -1.01
CA ALA A 8 -3.66 20.01 -0.85
C ALA A 8 -3.64 19.27 -2.20
N ALA A 9 -4.10 19.91 -3.28
CA ALA A 9 -4.04 19.37 -4.64
C ALA A 9 -2.60 19.13 -5.11
N GLY A 10 -1.67 20.05 -4.84
CA GLY A 10 -0.25 19.87 -5.14
C GLY A 10 0.35 18.66 -4.40
N ARG A 11 0.00 18.48 -3.11
CA ARG A 11 0.39 17.29 -2.34
C ARG A 11 -0.18 16.01 -2.94
N ARG A 12 -1.46 16.00 -3.33
CA ARG A 12 -2.07 14.85 -4.02
C ARG A 12 -1.28 14.44 -5.24
N ALA A 13 -0.95 15.38 -6.13
CA ALA A 13 -0.22 15.09 -7.36
C ALA A 13 1.14 14.41 -7.08
N MET A 14 1.91 14.96 -6.15
CA MET A 14 3.19 14.39 -5.73
C MET A 14 3.03 12.97 -5.12
N MET A 15 2.03 12.80 -4.25
CA MET A 15 1.78 11.52 -3.55
C MET A 15 1.27 10.44 -4.51
N LEU A 16 0.47 10.77 -5.53
CA LEU A 16 0.04 9.80 -6.55
C LEU A 16 1.23 9.31 -7.38
N GLY A 17 2.17 10.19 -7.73
CA GLY A 17 3.42 9.78 -8.37
C GLY A 17 4.23 8.81 -7.49
N ARG A 18 4.34 9.14 -6.19
CA ARG A 18 4.99 8.26 -5.21
C ARG A 18 4.26 6.93 -5.06
N LEU A 19 2.92 6.93 -4.94
CA LEU A 19 2.12 5.71 -4.84
C LEU A 19 2.35 4.79 -6.04
N THR A 20 2.41 5.33 -7.27
CA THR A 20 2.70 4.55 -8.48
C THR A 20 4.07 3.87 -8.40
N SER A 21 5.09 4.58 -7.94
CA SER A 21 6.44 4.02 -7.77
C SER A 21 6.49 2.94 -6.68
N GLU A 22 5.88 3.20 -5.52
CA GLU A 22 5.84 2.27 -4.39
C GLU A 22 5.02 1.01 -4.72
N HIS A 23 3.93 1.14 -5.48
CA HIS A 23 3.13 0.02 -5.96
C HIS A 23 3.97 -0.92 -6.83
N ARG A 24 4.71 -0.39 -7.83
CA ARG A 24 5.58 -1.19 -8.70
C ARG A 24 6.61 -1.98 -7.88
N THR A 25 7.25 -1.32 -6.92
CA THR A 25 8.22 -1.96 -6.03
C THR A 25 7.57 -3.05 -5.17
N THR A 26 6.34 -2.82 -4.71
CA THR A 26 5.60 -3.81 -3.90
C THR A 26 5.18 -5.01 -4.72
N LEU A 27 4.71 -4.80 -5.96
CA LEU A 27 4.41 -5.92 -6.87
C LEU A 27 5.65 -6.77 -7.14
N SER A 28 6.82 -6.14 -7.35
CA SER A 28 8.06 -6.89 -7.51
C SER A 28 8.39 -7.79 -6.30
N VAL A 29 8.11 -7.33 -5.08
CA VAL A 29 8.27 -8.18 -3.88
C VAL A 29 7.28 -9.34 -3.90
N ILE A 30 6.01 -9.11 -4.27
CA ILE A 30 4.99 -10.17 -4.35
C ILE A 30 5.35 -11.21 -5.44
N GLU A 31 5.84 -10.78 -6.58
CA GLU A 31 6.28 -11.64 -7.69
C GLU A 31 7.38 -12.64 -7.29
N HIS A 32 8.24 -12.26 -6.36
CA HIS A 32 9.33 -13.11 -5.87
C HIS A 32 8.88 -14.20 -4.89
N ALA A 33 7.63 -14.19 -4.43
CA ALA A 33 7.12 -15.23 -3.55
C ALA A 33 6.99 -16.58 -4.31
N PRO A 34 7.43 -17.71 -3.71
CA PRO A 34 7.16 -19.03 -4.26
C PRO A 34 5.66 -19.31 -4.26
N GLU A 35 5.14 -19.88 -5.35
CA GLU A 35 3.70 -20.16 -5.52
C GLU A 35 3.15 -21.07 -4.43
N ASP A 36 3.93 -22.09 -4.05
CA ASP A 36 3.58 -23.09 -3.03
C ASP A 36 3.69 -22.57 -1.59
N LYS A 37 4.16 -21.32 -1.40
CA LYS A 37 4.37 -20.73 -0.08
C LYS A 37 3.54 -19.46 0.18
N LEU A 38 2.50 -19.20 -0.61
CA LEU A 38 1.65 -18.04 -0.42
C LEU A 38 0.91 -18.03 0.92
N ASP A 39 0.70 -19.19 1.52
CA ASP A 39 0.11 -19.33 2.85
C ASP A 39 1.14 -19.40 4.00
N PHE A 40 2.41 -19.18 3.71
CA PHE A 40 3.44 -19.12 4.74
C PHE A 40 3.20 -17.98 5.72
N ALA A 41 3.25 -18.28 7.01
CA ALA A 41 3.24 -17.31 8.10
C ALA A 41 4.41 -17.61 9.05
N PRO A 42 5.24 -16.60 9.43
CA PRO A 42 6.40 -16.83 10.29
C PRO A 42 6.04 -17.14 11.75
N HIS A 43 4.81 -16.85 12.15
CA HIS A 43 4.30 -17.10 13.50
C HIS A 43 2.78 -17.31 13.43
N PRO A 44 2.17 -18.14 14.33
CA PRO A 44 0.72 -18.39 14.32
C PRO A 44 -0.17 -17.14 14.42
N GLN A 45 0.33 -16.06 15.01
CA GLN A 45 -0.37 -14.78 15.10
C GLN A 45 -0.09 -13.85 13.90
N SER A 46 0.82 -14.21 13.00
CA SER A 46 1.11 -13.43 11.79
C SER A 46 0.12 -13.78 10.69
N ARG A 47 -0.20 -12.81 9.84
CA ARG A 47 -0.96 -13.07 8.62
C ARG A 47 -0.15 -13.94 7.66
N PRO A 48 -0.76 -14.88 6.92
CA PRO A 48 -0.12 -15.49 5.76
C PRO A 48 0.36 -14.45 4.75
N PHE A 49 1.41 -14.77 3.97
CA PHE A 49 2.02 -13.85 3.00
C PHE A 49 0.97 -13.20 2.07
N ARG A 50 0.10 -14.03 1.42
CA ARG A 50 -0.93 -13.53 0.51
C ARG A 50 -1.93 -12.60 1.20
N ILE A 51 -2.28 -12.90 2.46
CA ILE A 51 -3.22 -12.08 3.23
C ILE A 51 -2.58 -10.75 3.64
N LEU A 52 -1.29 -10.76 4.01
CA LEU A 52 -0.55 -9.54 4.31
C LEU A 52 -0.41 -8.66 3.07
N ALA A 53 -0.07 -9.26 1.91
CA ALA A 53 0.02 -8.55 0.64
C ALA A 53 -1.33 -7.91 0.25
N LEU A 54 -2.42 -8.66 0.36
CA LEU A 54 -3.77 -8.15 0.07
C LEU A 54 -4.17 -7.02 1.04
N HIS A 55 -3.86 -7.18 2.33
CA HIS A 55 -4.15 -6.18 3.36
C HIS A 55 -3.55 -4.80 3.05
N ILE A 56 -2.36 -4.75 2.46
CA ILE A 56 -1.72 -3.48 2.04
C ILE A 56 -2.67 -2.67 1.16
N TYR A 57 -3.28 -3.30 0.19
CA TYR A 57 -4.13 -2.65 -0.82
C TYR A 57 -5.56 -2.42 -0.33
N GLN A 58 -6.09 -3.33 0.48
CA GLN A 58 -7.38 -3.14 1.14
C GLN A 58 -7.35 -1.94 2.10
N ALA A 59 -6.25 -1.72 2.81
CA ALA A 59 -6.07 -0.53 3.62
C ALA A 59 -6.11 0.76 2.77
N GLY A 60 -5.60 0.73 1.52
CA GLY A 60 -5.72 1.86 0.60
C GLY A 60 -7.17 2.23 0.29
N ILE A 61 -8.03 1.23 0.06
CA ILE A 61 -9.47 1.44 -0.13
C ILE A 61 -10.10 2.06 1.12
N TRP A 62 -9.71 1.60 2.31
CA TRP A 62 -10.18 2.17 3.57
C TRP A 62 -9.77 3.63 3.71
N PHE A 63 -8.49 3.97 3.47
CA PHE A 63 -8.00 5.35 3.54
C PHE A 63 -8.72 6.28 2.56
N VAL A 64 -8.93 5.87 1.30
CA VAL A 64 -9.63 6.73 0.33
C VAL A 64 -11.11 6.88 0.69
N THR A 65 -11.74 5.87 1.26
CA THR A 65 -13.13 5.96 1.76
C THR A 65 -13.26 6.98 2.89
N ILE A 66 -12.27 7.06 3.80
CA ILE A 66 -12.22 8.12 4.81
C ILE A 66 -12.10 9.50 4.15
N MET A 67 -11.24 9.64 3.14
CA MET A 67 -11.05 10.91 2.43
C MET A 67 -12.34 11.38 1.76
N GLU A 68 -13.12 10.48 1.18
CA GLU A 68 -14.40 10.78 0.52
C GLU A 68 -15.51 11.09 1.51
N SER A 69 -15.68 10.24 2.53
CA SER A 69 -16.78 10.37 3.50
C SER A 69 -16.54 11.50 4.53
N GLY A 70 -15.29 11.86 4.78
CA GLY A 70 -14.91 12.76 5.87
C GLY A 70 -15.04 12.15 7.26
N LYS A 71 -15.16 10.81 7.36
CA LYS A 71 -15.38 10.09 8.63
C LYS A 71 -14.47 8.86 8.71
N VAL A 72 -13.92 8.62 9.89
CA VAL A 72 -13.16 7.40 10.18
C VAL A 72 -14.11 6.33 10.70
N ASP A 73 -14.26 5.24 9.94
CA ASP A 73 -14.93 4.03 10.38
C ASP A 73 -13.89 2.92 10.58
N LEU A 74 -13.68 2.54 11.83
CA LEU A 74 -12.69 1.51 12.23
C LEU A 74 -13.22 0.08 12.06
N VAL A 75 -14.52 -0.10 11.78
CA VAL A 75 -15.21 -1.41 11.76
C VAL A 75 -15.49 -1.86 10.32
N SER A 76 -15.58 -0.94 9.39
CA SER A 76 -15.96 -1.22 8.00
C SER A 76 -14.93 -2.15 7.32
N ARG A 77 -15.41 -3.29 6.83
CA ARG A 77 -14.65 -4.14 5.91
C ARG A 77 -14.73 -3.57 4.50
N THR A 78 -13.60 -3.29 3.92
CA THR A 78 -13.49 -2.59 2.63
C THR A 78 -13.57 -3.50 1.40
N ASP A 79 -13.49 -4.82 1.58
CA ASP A 79 -13.52 -5.79 0.49
C ASP A 79 -14.06 -7.15 0.99
N SER A 80 -15.17 -7.58 0.42
CA SER A 80 -15.82 -8.88 0.68
C SER A 80 -15.54 -9.90 -0.43
N SER A 81 -14.69 -9.59 -1.39
CA SER A 81 -14.39 -10.49 -2.49
C SER A 81 -13.61 -11.71 -2.01
N PRO A 82 -13.73 -12.86 -2.71
CA PRO A 82 -12.96 -14.05 -2.40
C PRO A 82 -11.46 -13.77 -2.34
N GLU A 83 -10.77 -14.40 -1.42
CA GLU A 83 -9.32 -14.29 -1.30
C GLU A 83 -8.64 -14.91 -2.53
N PRO A 84 -7.60 -14.25 -3.10
CA PRO A 84 -6.83 -14.80 -4.20
C PRO A 84 -6.13 -16.10 -3.76
N LYS A 85 -6.16 -17.12 -4.62
CA LYS A 85 -5.57 -18.44 -4.35
C LYS A 85 -4.23 -18.64 -5.03
N THR A 86 -3.99 -17.94 -6.14
CA THR A 86 -2.74 -18.00 -6.88
C THR A 86 -2.01 -16.66 -6.81
N LYS A 87 -0.71 -16.67 -7.11
CA LYS A 87 0.08 -15.44 -7.17
C LYS A 87 -0.40 -14.49 -8.27
N GLU A 88 -0.82 -15.03 -9.40
CA GLU A 88 -1.38 -14.25 -10.50
C GLU A 88 -2.68 -13.53 -10.07
N GLU A 89 -3.60 -14.24 -9.42
CA GLU A 89 -4.81 -13.65 -8.86
C GLU A 89 -4.49 -12.57 -7.82
N LEU A 90 -3.49 -12.81 -6.96
CA LEU A 90 -3.03 -11.87 -5.93
C LEU A 90 -2.48 -10.59 -6.58
N ILE A 91 -1.58 -10.70 -7.55
CA ILE A 91 -1.00 -9.57 -8.27
C ILE A 91 -2.09 -8.77 -8.98
N THR A 92 -2.97 -9.45 -9.72
CA THR A 92 -4.09 -8.82 -10.41
C THR A 92 -4.99 -8.07 -9.45
N ARG A 93 -5.30 -8.67 -8.30
CA ARG A 93 -6.14 -8.04 -7.27
C ARG A 93 -5.48 -6.81 -6.67
N CYS A 94 -4.20 -6.90 -6.32
CA CYS A 94 -3.42 -5.77 -5.79
C CYS A 94 -3.40 -4.60 -6.79
N ASP A 95 -3.19 -4.89 -8.08
CA ASP A 95 -3.16 -3.89 -9.13
C ASP A 95 -4.54 -3.22 -9.34
N VAL A 96 -5.62 -4.01 -9.32
CA VAL A 96 -7.00 -3.47 -9.40
C VAL A 96 -7.30 -2.54 -8.22
N LEU A 97 -6.98 -2.94 -6.99
CA LEU A 97 -7.22 -2.13 -5.78
C LEU A 97 -6.38 -0.84 -5.81
N ASN A 98 -5.11 -0.92 -6.22
CA ASN A 98 -4.27 0.26 -6.37
C ASN A 98 -4.82 1.27 -7.38
N ARG A 99 -5.27 0.79 -8.56
CA ARG A 99 -5.91 1.65 -9.57
C ARG A 99 -7.18 2.30 -9.04
N GLN A 100 -8.00 1.55 -8.30
CA GLN A 100 -9.20 2.11 -7.66
C GLN A 100 -8.86 3.24 -6.69
N VAL A 101 -7.85 3.04 -5.82
CA VAL A 101 -7.37 4.10 -4.91
C VAL A 101 -6.92 5.33 -5.69
N ALA A 102 -6.04 5.14 -6.69
CA ALA A 102 -5.49 6.25 -7.46
C ALA A 102 -6.59 7.04 -8.19
N ASN A 103 -7.54 6.36 -8.84
CA ASN A 103 -8.65 7.01 -9.56
C ASN A 103 -9.58 7.77 -8.61
N ARG A 104 -9.95 7.17 -7.47
CA ARG A 104 -10.82 7.81 -6.47
C ARG A 104 -10.15 9.03 -5.87
N VAL A 105 -8.87 8.94 -5.49
CA VAL A 105 -8.10 10.10 -4.98
C VAL A 105 -7.97 11.20 -6.04
N GLN A 106 -7.74 10.82 -7.31
CA GLN A 106 -7.64 11.79 -8.40
C GLN A 106 -8.95 12.55 -8.63
N ALA A 107 -10.09 11.90 -8.41
CA ALA A 107 -11.43 12.47 -8.60
C ALA A 107 -11.87 13.41 -7.46
N LEU A 108 -11.19 13.39 -6.30
CA LEU A 108 -11.59 14.24 -5.17
C LEU A 108 -11.43 15.74 -5.49
N PRO A 109 -12.46 16.57 -5.19
CA PRO A 109 -12.34 18.02 -5.23
C PRO A 109 -11.21 18.54 -4.34
N HIS A 110 -10.64 19.69 -4.67
CA HIS A 110 -9.54 20.28 -3.88
C HIS A 110 -9.98 20.62 -2.46
N GLU A 111 -11.21 21.06 -2.29
CA GLU A 111 -11.85 21.37 -1.00
C GLU A 111 -11.94 20.13 -0.12
N ASP A 112 -12.29 18.98 -0.71
CA ASP A 112 -12.37 17.71 0.00
C ASP A 112 -11.00 17.20 0.43
N LEU A 113 -9.95 17.43 -0.36
CA LEU A 113 -8.57 17.13 0.02
C LEU A 113 -8.09 17.96 1.21
N ALA A 114 -8.59 19.20 1.34
CA ALA A 114 -8.24 20.12 2.41
C ALA A 114 -9.13 19.96 3.65
N ARG A 115 -10.29 19.28 3.53
CA ARG A 115 -11.24 19.04 4.62
C ARG A 115 -10.56 18.41 5.82
N ILE A 116 -10.85 18.93 7.02
CA ILE A 116 -10.34 18.38 8.27
C ILE A 116 -11.20 17.18 8.67
N ILE A 117 -10.54 16.07 8.95
CA ILE A 117 -11.15 14.81 9.40
C ILE A 117 -10.59 14.47 10.77
N GLU A 118 -11.47 14.24 11.74
CA GLU A 118 -11.08 13.81 13.09
C GLU A 118 -10.74 12.31 13.06
N PHE A 119 -9.50 11.96 13.46
CA PHE A 119 -9.12 10.57 13.68
C PHE A 119 -9.18 10.26 15.18
N PRO A 120 -10.05 9.32 15.61
CA PRO A 120 -10.21 9.00 17.02
C PRO A 120 -8.89 8.64 17.70
N GLY A 121 -8.55 9.36 18.77
CA GLY A 121 -7.31 9.15 19.54
C GLY A 121 -6.04 9.79 18.95
N TYR A 122 -6.10 10.36 17.73
CA TYR A 122 -4.93 10.99 17.09
C TYR A 122 -5.15 12.47 16.78
N GLY A 123 -6.41 12.89 16.64
CA GLY A 123 -6.78 14.30 16.41
C GLY A 123 -7.13 14.62 14.96
N PRO A 124 -7.28 15.94 14.63
CA PRO A 124 -7.76 16.41 13.34
C PRO A 124 -6.63 16.51 12.30
N PHE A 125 -6.87 15.97 11.08
CA PHE A 125 -5.92 16.01 9.97
C PHE A 125 -6.62 16.38 8.65
N PRO A 126 -5.96 17.10 7.72
CA PRO A 126 -6.46 17.28 6.37
C PRO A 126 -6.61 15.93 5.65
N ALA A 127 -7.67 15.77 4.86
CA ALA A 127 -7.96 14.52 4.14
C ALA A 127 -6.76 14.03 3.31
N VAL A 128 -6.02 14.92 2.66
CA VAL A 128 -4.82 14.54 1.88
C VAL A 128 -3.74 13.83 2.71
N THR A 129 -3.73 13.98 4.03
CA THR A 129 -2.80 13.28 4.94
C THR A 129 -3.01 11.76 4.92
N TYR A 130 -4.25 11.31 4.75
CA TYR A 130 -4.60 9.88 4.72
C TYR A 130 -4.00 9.16 3.50
N LEU A 131 -3.80 9.85 2.38
CA LEU A 131 -3.04 9.31 1.25
C LEU A 131 -1.56 9.09 1.61
N GLY A 132 -0.96 9.99 2.37
CA GLY A 132 0.39 9.81 2.91
C GLY A 132 0.47 8.58 3.82
N TRP A 133 -0.46 8.43 4.73
CA TRP A 133 -0.52 7.28 5.64
C TRP A 133 -0.74 5.95 4.90
N HIS A 134 -1.53 5.95 3.81
CA HIS A 134 -1.62 4.76 2.96
C HIS A 134 -0.26 4.38 2.37
N ILE A 135 0.50 5.34 1.87
CA ILE A 135 1.84 5.09 1.31
C ILE A 135 2.79 4.56 2.40
N ASP A 136 2.78 5.16 3.58
CA ASP A 136 3.62 4.74 4.71
C ASP A 136 3.24 3.33 5.19
N HIS A 137 1.94 3.01 5.24
CA HIS A 137 1.41 1.68 5.55
C HIS A 137 1.86 0.64 4.51
N LEU A 138 1.82 0.98 3.22
CA LEU A 138 2.31 0.13 2.13
C LEU A 138 3.80 -0.17 2.29
N ILE A 139 4.61 0.86 2.53
CA ILE A 139 6.07 0.72 2.74
C ILE A 139 6.38 -0.15 3.96
N HIS A 140 5.66 0.10 5.08
CA HIS A 140 5.82 -0.67 6.32
C HIS A 140 5.58 -2.17 6.08
N HIS A 141 4.46 -2.55 5.52
CA HIS A 141 4.12 -3.94 5.30
C HIS A 141 4.93 -4.60 4.17
N ARG A 142 5.34 -3.84 3.15
CA ARG A 142 6.29 -4.34 2.15
C ARG A 142 7.61 -4.75 2.80
N GLY A 143 8.11 -3.97 3.77
CA GLY A 143 9.29 -4.35 4.55
C GLY A 143 9.10 -5.70 5.25
N GLN A 144 7.92 -5.97 5.80
CA GLN A 144 7.60 -7.28 6.37
C GLN A 144 7.59 -8.38 5.29
N LEU A 145 6.99 -8.14 4.11
CA LEU A 145 6.98 -9.12 3.02
C LEU A 145 8.39 -9.52 2.58
N THR A 146 9.38 -8.61 2.59
CA THR A 146 10.78 -8.95 2.26
C THR A 146 11.39 -9.90 3.29
N VAL A 147 11.04 -9.79 4.56
CA VAL A 147 11.44 -10.74 5.61
C VAL A 147 10.78 -12.11 5.38
N TYR A 148 9.50 -12.13 4.99
CA TYR A 148 8.81 -13.38 4.64
C TYR A 148 9.50 -14.07 3.46
N LEU A 149 9.87 -13.35 2.39
CA LEU A 149 10.62 -13.92 1.28
C LEU A 149 11.90 -14.61 1.77
N ARG A 150 12.67 -13.95 2.65
CA ARG A 150 13.90 -14.53 3.20
C ARG A 150 13.62 -15.82 3.97
N LEU A 151 12.61 -15.83 4.82
CA LEU A 151 12.22 -17.02 5.60
C LEU A 151 11.69 -18.16 4.71
N MET A 152 11.08 -17.84 3.57
CA MET A 152 10.66 -18.83 2.57
C MET A 152 11.82 -19.36 1.72
N GLY A 153 13.03 -18.83 1.86
CA GLY A 153 14.19 -19.17 1.03
C GLY A 153 14.14 -18.55 -0.36
N ALA A 154 13.29 -17.57 -0.58
CA ALA A 154 13.18 -16.84 -1.84
C ALA A 154 14.21 -15.71 -1.92
N LYS A 155 14.52 -15.27 -3.16
CA LYS A 155 15.33 -14.07 -3.40
C LYS A 155 14.55 -12.83 -3.05
N VAL A 156 15.22 -11.85 -2.43
CA VAL A 156 14.65 -10.54 -2.10
C VAL A 156 15.04 -9.55 -3.21
N PRO A 157 14.08 -8.97 -3.95
CA PRO A 157 14.39 -8.00 -5.00
C PRO A 157 15.00 -6.72 -4.46
N GLN A 158 15.51 -5.90 -5.37
CA GLN A 158 15.88 -4.52 -5.04
C GLN A 158 14.63 -3.72 -4.68
N VAL A 159 14.67 -2.98 -3.58
CA VAL A 159 13.56 -2.12 -3.14
C VAL A 159 13.92 -0.65 -3.34
N TYR A 160 14.86 -0.12 -2.55
CA TYR A 160 15.37 1.25 -2.71
C TYR A 160 16.86 1.27 -3.08
N GLY A 161 17.42 0.12 -3.34
CA GLY A 161 18.82 -0.08 -3.66
C GLY A 161 19.13 -1.55 -3.84
N PRO A 162 20.40 -1.92 -4.00
CA PRO A 162 20.81 -3.30 -4.19
C PRO A 162 20.41 -4.17 -3.00
N SER A 163 20.16 -5.45 -3.25
CA SER A 163 20.00 -6.49 -2.22
C SER A 163 21.17 -7.47 -2.29
N LEU A 164 21.28 -8.34 -1.29
CA LEU A 164 22.29 -9.43 -1.33
C LEU A 164 22.08 -10.37 -2.52
N ASP A 165 20.83 -10.53 -2.97
CA ASP A 165 20.48 -11.41 -4.10
C ASP A 165 20.62 -10.70 -5.46
N TYR A 166 20.60 -9.37 -5.45
CA TYR A 166 20.73 -8.50 -6.63
C TYR A 166 21.67 -7.35 -6.31
N PRO A 167 23.00 -7.61 -6.20
CA PRO A 167 24.00 -6.59 -5.92
C PRO A 167 24.12 -5.59 -7.07
N MET A 168 24.63 -4.42 -6.77
CA MET A 168 24.98 -3.43 -7.79
C MET A 168 26.17 -3.98 -8.60
N THR A 169 26.02 -4.08 -9.92
CA THR A 169 27.15 -4.39 -10.80
C THR A 169 27.99 -3.11 -10.93
N PRO A 170 29.29 -3.12 -10.60
CA PRO A 170 30.15 -1.96 -10.84
C PRO A 170 30.15 -1.59 -12.32
N PRO A 171 30.15 -0.32 -12.70
CA PRO A 171 30.34 0.06 -14.09
C PRO A 171 31.70 -0.43 -14.56
N GLY A 172 31.76 -1.34 -15.52
CA GLY A 172 32.99 -1.81 -16.18
C GLY A 172 33.56 -3.14 -15.69
N GLY A 173 32.73 -4.06 -15.18
CA GLY A 173 33.10 -5.48 -15.04
C GLY A 173 32.79 -6.29 -16.29
#